data_8f6e8e06df83be284047babe49a5c0a2
#
_entry.id   8f6e8e06df83be284047babe49a5c0a2
#
_cell.length_a   1.000
_cell.length_b   1.000
_cell.length_c   1.000
_cell.angle_alpha   90.00
_cell.angle_beta   90.00
_cell.angle_gamma   90.00
#
_symmetry.space_group_name_H-M   'P 1'
#
loop_
_entity.id
_entity.type
_entity.pdbx_description
1 polymer ?
#
loop_
_entity_poly.entity_id
_entity_poly.type
_entity_poly.pdbx_seq_one_letter_code
_entity_poly.pdbx_strand_id
1 'polypeptide(L)'
;MTDIPLLSLTIFLPLLGALVILLIKEDESSINNIKNVALWTSVGVFLLSLLIWLQFDNSKSGYQFEEKFRWFNDFNFYYHVGIDGISLFMVILSTFLTPLCILSSWESVKKRVKEYMLAFLFLETVMIGMFASVDILLFYIFFEAVLIPMYLIIGIWGGDRRIYASFKFFLYTLLGSVLMLIAIVVIYQLTNSMSIAELQGNFFARNVQLYLWLAFFASFAVKIPMWPFHTWLPDAHVEAPTAGSVILAGVLLKMGGYGFIRFSLGMLPEASEYFAPMVMTLSIIAVIYTSLVALAQTDIKKLIAYSSVAHMGLVTIGIFVVNSQGLEGAMIQMISHGVVSGALFLCVGVIYDRMHTRDINFYGGLVNRMPIYATVFMIFMLGSVGLPGTSGFIGEFLVIVGAFKYS
;
A
#
# COMPACT_ATOMS: atom_id res chain seq x y z
N MET A 1 19.07 26.58 3.70
CA MET A 1 18.70 25.63 4.77
C MET A 1 18.99 24.24 4.28
N THR A 2 19.85 23.58 4.99
CA THR A 2 20.36 22.20 4.89
C THR A 2 20.34 21.56 3.50
N ASP A 3 21.51 21.54 2.87
CA ASP A 3 21.82 20.75 1.66
C ASP A 3 21.81 19.23 1.91
N ILE A 4 21.09 18.77 2.94
CA ILE A 4 20.95 17.36 3.28
C ILE A 4 19.78 16.80 2.45
N PRO A 5 20.01 15.79 1.60
CA PRO A 5 18.97 15.14 0.82
C PRO A 5 18.09 14.26 1.75
N LEU A 6 17.18 14.94 2.49
CA LEU A 6 16.40 14.33 3.55
C LEU A 6 15.49 13.22 3.04
N LEU A 7 14.93 13.40 1.83
CA LEU A 7 14.03 12.43 1.24
C LEU A 7 14.79 11.19 0.76
N SER A 8 15.92 11.36 0.05
CA SER A 8 16.77 10.23 -0.32
C SER A 8 17.31 9.50 0.92
N LEU A 9 17.67 10.24 1.97
CA LEU A 9 18.08 9.61 3.23
C LEU A 9 16.95 8.73 3.80
N THR A 10 15.72 9.22 3.81
CA THR A 10 14.55 8.44 4.28
C THR A 10 14.32 7.20 3.42
N ILE A 11 14.48 7.30 2.09
CA ILE A 11 14.30 6.17 1.16
C ILE A 11 15.39 5.11 1.34
N PHE A 12 16.66 5.50 1.46
CA PHE A 12 17.79 4.57 1.40
C PHE A 12 18.35 4.15 2.77
N LEU A 13 17.95 4.80 3.88
CA LEU A 13 18.37 4.40 5.22
C LEU A 13 18.02 2.92 5.53
N PRO A 14 16.86 2.37 5.14
CA PRO A 14 16.58 0.94 5.35
C PRO A 14 17.61 0.05 4.65
N LEU A 15 18.09 0.42 3.45
CA LEU A 15 19.15 -0.34 2.77
C LEU A 15 20.49 -0.27 3.49
N LEU A 16 20.82 0.84 4.13
CA LEU A 16 22.02 0.92 4.98
C LEU A 16 21.90 -0.03 6.17
N GLY A 17 20.74 -0.08 6.82
CA GLY A 17 20.44 -1.08 7.85
C GLY A 17 20.55 -2.52 7.32
N ALA A 18 20.05 -2.77 6.12
CA ALA A 18 20.18 -4.08 5.45
C ALA A 18 21.63 -4.44 5.19
N LEU A 19 22.48 -3.50 4.74
CA LEU A 19 23.93 -3.73 4.57
C LEU A 19 24.61 -4.09 5.90
N VAL A 20 24.26 -3.41 6.99
CA VAL A 20 24.78 -3.75 8.33
C VAL A 20 24.37 -5.19 8.71
N ILE A 21 23.11 -5.57 8.49
CA ILE A 21 22.62 -6.94 8.74
C ILE A 21 23.40 -7.97 7.90
N LEU A 22 23.74 -7.68 6.65
CA LEU A 22 24.51 -8.58 5.79
C LEU A 22 25.88 -8.90 6.38
N LEU A 23 26.51 -7.97 7.10
CA LEU A 23 27.82 -8.16 7.75
C LEU A 23 27.74 -8.98 9.04
N ILE A 24 26.56 -9.11 9.65
CA ILE A 24 26.34 -9.91 10.86
C ILE A 24 26.27 -11.40 10.48
N LYS A 25 27.02 -12.26 11.16
CA LYS A 25 26.91 -13.71 10.98
C LYS A 25 25.56 -14.20 11.52
N GLU A 26 24.96 -15.18 10.84
CA GLU A 26 23.70 -15.79 11.26
C GLU A 26 23.98 -16.96 12.23
N ASP A 27 24.24 -16.64 13.48
CA ASP A 27 24.36 -17.60 14.59
C ASP A 27 23.31 -17.25 15.68
N GLU A 28 23.04 -18.19 16.57
CA GLU A 28 22.02 -18.03 17.62
C GLU A 28 22.27 -16.79 18.51
N SER A 29 23.54 -16.46 18.75
CA SER A 29 23.93 -15.31 19.57
C SER A 29 23.68 -13.97 18.89
N SER A 30 23.69 -13.94 17.56
CA SER A 30 23.57 -12.73 16.75
C SER A 30 22.15 -12.45 16.24
N ILE A 31 21.20 -13.39 16.36
CA ILE A 31 19.81 -13.23 15.91
C ILE A 31 19.17 -11.97 16.51
N ASN A 32 19.36 -11.75 17.80
CA ASN A 32 18.80 -10.55 18.46
C ASN A 32 19.44 -9.26 17.95
N ASN A 33 20.72 -9.27 17.58
CA ASN A 33 21.39 -8.12 16.98
C ASN A 33 20.80 -7.80 15.60
N ILE A 34 20.53 -8.83 14.77
CA ILE A 34 19.89 -8.69 13.48
C ILE A 34 18.51 -8.03 13.63
N LYS A 35 17.69 -8.54 14.55
CA LYS A 35 16.36 -7.98 14.85
C LYS A 35 16.43 -6.53 15.36
N ASN A 36 17.37 -6.24 16.26
CA ASN A 36 17.59 -4.90 16.79
C ASN A 36 18.03 -3.91 15.70
N VAL A 37 18.96 -4.29 14.83
CA VAL A 37 19.38 -3.42 13.71
C VAL A 37 18.20 -3.13 12.80
N ALA A 38 17.40 -4.13 12.41
CA ALA A 38 16.21 -3.92 11.60
C ALA A 38 15.22 -2.98 12.28
N LEU A 39 14.90 -3.21 13.56
CA LEU A 39 13.97 -2.38 14.32
C LEU A 39 14.44 -0.94 14.45
N TRP A 40 15.66 -0.71 14.91
CA TRP A 40 16.13 0.66 15.12
C TRP A 40 16.35 1.42 13.82
N THR A 41 16.69 0.72 12.73
CA THR A 41 16.74 1.32 11.39
C THR A 41 15.35 1.79 10.98
N SER A 42 14.32 0.93 11.04
CA SER A 42 12.95 1.29 10.66
C SER A 42 12.35 2.37 11.57
N VAL A 43 12.65 2.36 12.87
CA VAL A 43 12.28 3.46 13.79
C VAL A 43 12.97 4.77 13.38
N GLY A 44 14.25 4.72 13.03
CA GLY A 44 14.99 5.89 12.53
C GLY A 44 14.37 6.47 11.25
N VAL A 45 13.96 5.59 10.30
CA VAL A 45 13.25 5.99 9.08
C VAL A 45 11.89 6.64 9.40
N PHE A 46 11.14 6.08 10.33
CA PHE A 46 9.88 6.67 10.78
C PHE A 46 10.10 8.07 11.39
N LEU A 47 11.11 8.24 12.25
CA LEU A 47 11.44 9.55 12.80
C LEU A 47 11.84 10.56 11.73
N LEU A 48 12.59 10.15 10.70
CA LEU A 48 12.90 11.02 9.55
C LEU A 48 11.64 11.41 8.78
N SER A 49 10.70 10.50 8.57
CA SER A 49 9.43 10.83 7.91
C SER A 49 8.59 11.83 8.73
N LEU A 50 8.63 11.75 10.06
CA LEU A 50 8.00 12.75 10.92
C LEU A 50 8.70 14.11 10.83
N LEU A 51 10.03 14.14 10.68
CA LEU A 51 10.75 15.40 10.45
C LEU A 51 10.37 16.06 9.13
N ILE A 52 10.17 15.26 8.06
CA ILE A 52 9.64 15.76 6.79
C ILE A 52 8.25 16.37 7.01
N TRP A 53 7.35 15.70 7.73
CA TRP A 53 6.01 16.22 8.03
C TRP A 53 6.05 17.53 8.81
N LEU A 54 6.90 17.63 9.83
CA LEU A 54 7.05 18.85 10.63
C LEU A 54 7.58 20.04 9.83
N GLN A 55 8.37 19.78 8.79
CA GLN A 55 8.93 20.83 7.91
C GLN A 55 8.08 21.08 6.66
N PHE A 56 7.02 20.27 6.43
CA PHE A 56 6.15 20.41 5.29
C PHE A 56 5.31 21.68 5.38
N ASP A 57 5.35 22.51 4.36
CA ASP A 57 4.62 23.78 4.29
C ASP A 57 3.28 23.59 3.55
N ASN A 58 2.20 23.57 4.32
CA ASN A 58 0.84 23.40 3.79
C ASN A 58 0.36 24.57 2.92
N SER A 59 1.04 25.71 2.91
CA SER A 59 0.69 26.86 2.07
C SER A 59 1.23 26.77 0.65
N LYS A 60 2.20 25.90 0.41
CA LYS A 60 2.83 25.70 -0.90
C LYS A 60 2.13 24.61 -1.69
N SER A 61 1.74 24.94 -2.91
CA SER A 61 1.28 23.96 -3.90
C SER A 61 2.47 23.28 -4.60
N GLY A 62 2.30 22.00 -4.97
CA GLY A 62 3.31 21.23 -5.69
C GLY A 62 4.20 20.39 -4.78
N TYR A 63 5.29 19.88 -5.37
CA TYR A 63 6.22 19.01 -4.65
C TYR A 63 7.16 19.84 -3.77
N GLN A 64 7.51 19.27 -2.62
CA GLN A 64 8.48 19.80 -1.69
C GLN A 64 9.55 18.74 -1.42
N PHE A 65 10.70 19.17 -0.86
CA PHE A 65 11.87 18.31 -0.66
C PHE A 65 12.33 17.65 -1.96
N GLU A 66 12.20 18.35 -3.07
CA GLU A 66 12.58 17.82 -4.37
C GLU A 66 14.08 17.59 -4.47
N GLU A 67 14.44 16.39 -4.91
CA GLU A 67 15.80 15.98 -5.19
C GLU A 67 15.82 15.39 -6.59
N LYS A 68 16.62 16.01 -7.49
CA LYS A 68 16.69 15.63 -8.91
C LYS A 68 18.12 15.42 -9.35
N PHE A 69 18.44 14.18 -9.73
CA PHE A 69 19.74 13.78 -10.26
C PHE A 69 19.56 13.08 -11.59
N ARG A 70 20.36 13.44 -12.60
CA ARG A 70 20.32 12.78 -13.89
C ARG A 70 20.95 11.40 -13.79
N TRP A 71 20.21 10.37 -14.18
CA TRP A 71 20.69 8.98 -14.07
C TRP A 71 21.36 8.51 -15.37
N PHE A 72 20.75 8.80 -16.54
CA PHE A 72 21.31 8.45 -17.84
C PHE A 72 21.43 9.69 -18.74
N ASN A 73 22.58 9.79 -19.46
CA ASN A 73 22.82 10.95 -20.33
C ASN A 73 22.01 10.91 -21.63
N ASP A 74 21.71 9.72 -22.15
CA ASP A 74 21.07 9.50 -23.45
C ASP A 74 19.54 9.54 -23.38
N PHE A 75 18.98 9.43 -22.17
CA PHE A 75 17.52 9.47 -21.94
C PHE A 75 17.20 10.57 -20.92
N ASN A 76 16.02 11.20 -21.10
CA ASN A 76 15.49 12.17 -20.12
C ASN A 76 14.93 11.46 -18.89
N PHE A 77 15.79 10.63 -18.26
CA PHE A 77 15.47 9.86 -17.07
C PHE A 77 16.25 10.37 -15.87
N TYR A 78 15.51 10.70 -14.81
CA TYR A 78 16.05 11.30 -13.60
C TYR A 78 15.68 10.47 -12.37
N TYR A 79 16.63 10.31 -11.46
CA TYR A 79 16.24 10.09 -10.08
C TYR A 79 15.63 11.39 -9.59
N HIS A 80 14.30 11.46 -9.61
CA HIS A 80 13.56 12.64 -9.22
C HIS A 80 12.52 12.25 -8.19
N VAL A 81 12.72 12.68 -6.96
CA VAL A 81 11.85 12.43 -5.81
C VAL A 81 11.38 13.73 -5.22
N GLY A 82 10.19 13.73 -4.65
CA GLY A 82 9.54 14.86 -4.03
C GLY A 82 8.27 14.43 -3.32
N ILE A 83 7.79 15.23 -2.40
CA ILE A 83 6.60 14.95 -1.60
C ILE A 83 5.60 16.08 -1.72
N ASP A 84 4.34 15.73 -1.92
CA ASP A 84 3.19 16.62 -1.79
C ASP A 84 2.22 16.12 -0.71
N GLY A 85 1.11 16.82 -0.50
CA GLY A 85 0.13 16.48 0.53
C GLY A 85 -0.49 15.08 0.37
N ILE A 86 -0.52 14.51 -0.85
CA ILE A 86 -1.04 13.15 -1.10
C ILE A 86 0.01 12.11 -0.71
N SER A 87 1.25 12.27 -1.16
CA SER A 87 2.33 11.31 -0.94
C SER A 87 2.86 11.32 0.51
N LEU A 88 2.82 12.45 1.20
CA LEU A 88 3.34 12.60 2.56
C LEU A 88 2.76 11.56 3.53
N PHE A 89 1.44 11.46 3.60
CA PHE A 89 0.78 10.54 4.52
C PHE A 89 0.92 9.07 4.11
N MET A 90 1.11 8.78 2.83
CA MET A 90 1.41 7.41 2.36
C MET A 90 2.83 6.99 2.77
N VAL A 91 3.79 7.91 2.71
CA VAL A 91 5.15 7.68 3.23
C VAL A 91 5.13 7.47 4.74
N ILE A 92 4.45 8.34 5.51
CA ILE A 92 4.33 8.20 6.96
C ILE A 92 3.65 6.87 7.34
N LEU A 93 2.59 6.47 6.64
CA LEU A 93 1.91 5.20 6.87
C LEU A 93 2.86 4.01 6.64
N SER A 94 3.67 4.06 5.58
CA SER A 94 4.64 3.00 5.26
C SER A 94 5.72 2.88 6.33
N THR A 95 6.30 4.01 6.73
CA THR A 95 7.36 4.06 7.75
C THR A 95 6.83 3.75 9.16
N PHE A 96 5.57 4.06 9.47
CA PHE A 96 4.92 3.71 10.74
C PHE A 96 4.66 2.21 10.86
N LEU A 97 4.17 1.56 9.81
CA LEU A 97 3.80 0.15 9.86
C LEU A 97 5.01 -0.79 9.87
N THR A 98 6.14 -0.42 9.27
CA THR A 98 7.31 -1.30 9.18
C THR A 98 7.90 -1.69 10.53
N PRO A 99 8.19 -0.77 11.49
CA PRO A 99 8.66 -1.16 12.82
C PRO A 99 7.65 -2.05 13.57
N LEU A 100 6.35 -1.81 13.40
CA LEU A 100 5.32 -2.68 14.01
C LEU A 100 5.34 -4.08 13.42
N CYS A 101 5.59 -4.21 12.11
CA CYS A 101 5.76 -5.49 11.44
C CYS A 101 7.00 -6.25 11.95
N ILE A 102 8.12 -5.56 12.13
CA ILE A 102 9.34 -6.15 12.69
C ILE A 102 9.10 -6.63 14.12
N LEU A 103 8.45 -5.80 14.96
CA LEU A 103 8.10 -6.16 16.34
C LEU A 103 7.15 -7.36 16.40
N SER A 104 6.12 -7.38 15.56
CA SER A 104 5.16 -8.50 15.53
C SER A 104 5.78 -9.82 15.08
N SER A 105 6.91 -9.75 14.34
CA SER A 105 7.64 -10.91 13.85
C SER A 105 8.71 -11.42 14.82
N TRP A 106 8.89 -10.75 15.97
CA TRP A 106 10.02 -11.00 16.87
C TRP A 106 10.11 -12.43 17.36
N GLU A 107 8.98 -13.00 17.77
CA GLU A 107 8.88 -14.37 18.29
C GLU A 107 8.32 -15.37 17.26
N SER A 108 7.53 -14.88 16.29
CA SER A 108 6.83 -15.75 15.34
C SER A 108 7.76 -16.26 14.24
N VAL A 109 8.78 -15.50 13.87
CA VAL A 109 9.75 -15.90 12.84
C VAL A 109 11.02 -16.46 13.48
N LYS A 110 11.21 -17.77 13.35
CA LYS A 110 12.34 -18.50 13.94
C LYS A 110 13.34 -19.05 12.92
N LYS A 111 12.93 -19.10 11.63
CA LYS A 111 13.77 -19.65 10.54
C LYS A 111 14.12 -18.54 9.58
N ARG A 112 15.41 -18.51 9.14
CA ARG A 112 15.91 -17.56 8.15
C ARG A 112 15.61 -16.10 8.54
N VAL A 113 15.87 -15.78 9.81
CA VAL A 113 15.51 -14.47 10.40
C VAL A 113 16.25 -13.35 9.67
N LYS A 114 17.50 -13.58 9.30
CA LYS A 114 18.32 -12.59 8.59
C LYS A 114 17.68 -12.18 7.26
N GLU A 115 17.32 -13.15 6.43
CA GLU A 115 16.69 -12.86 5.12
C GLU A 115 15.30 -12.22 5.27
N TYR A 116 14.57 -12.59 6.33
CA TYR A 116 13.28 -11.97 6.63
C TYR A 116 13.43 -10.48 6.93
N MET A 117 14.36 -10.10 7.81
CA MET A 117 14.62 -8.71 8.15
C MET A 117 15.14 -7.92 6.94
N LEU A 118 16.02 -8.53 6.13
CA LEU A 118 16.48 -7.93 4.87
C LEU A 118 15.30 -7.66 3.90
N ALA A 119 14.38 -8.62 3.75
CA ALA A 119 13.22 -8.46 2.89
C ALA A 119 12.31 -7.32 3.35
N PHE A 120 12.11 -7.13 4.68
CA PHE A 120 11.30 -6.04 5.21
C PHE A 120 11.97 -4.67 5.03
N LEU A 121 13.27 -4.55 5.27
CA LEU A 121 13.99 -3.29 5.05
C LEU A 121 14.06 -2.91 3.55
N PHE A 122 14.25 -3.89 2.67
CA PHE A 122 14.17 -3.65 1.23
C PHE A 122 12.74 -3.23 0.82
N LEU A 123 11.72 -3.90 1.38
CA LEU A 123 10.32 -3.56 1.14
C LEU A 123 10.00 -2.13 1.59
N GLU A 124 10.50 -1.70 2.74
CA GLU A 124 10.34 -0.33 3.24
C GLU A 124 10.92 0.70 2.26
N THR A 125 12.16 0.48 1.80
CA THR A 125 12.80 1.35 0.79
C THR A 125 11.94 1.51 -0.46
N VAL A 126 11.47 0.41 -1.04
CA VAL A 126 10.72 0.45 -2.31
C VAL A 126 9.32 1.05 -2.14
N MET A 127 8.68 0.86 -0.98
CA MET A 127 7.40 1.52 -0.67
C MET A 127 7.54 3.04 -0.55
N ILE A 128 8.52 3.52 0.19
CA ILE A 128 8.79 4.97 0.34
C ILE A 128 9.16 5.56 -1.02
N GLY A 129 10.09 4.92 -1.73
CA GLY A 129 10.54 5.37 -3.05
C GLY A 129 9.41 5.49 -4.06
N MET A 130 8.46 4.57 -4.04
CA MET A 130 7.30 4.60 -4.94
C MET A 130 6.40 5.82 -4.66
N PHE A 131 6.05 6.11 -3.41
CA PHE A 131 5.22 7.27 -3.06
C PHE A 131 5.94 8.61 -3.23
N ALA A 132 7.26 8.62 -3.16
CA ALA A 132 8.10 9.81 -3.31
C ALA A 132 8.50 10.09 -4.76
N SER A 133 8.26 9.18 -5.71
CA SER A 133 8.69 9.35 -7.10
C SER A 133 7.90 10.44 -7.82
N VAL A 134 8.62 11.38 -8.45
CA VAL A 134 8.10 12.46 -9.32
C VAL A 134 8.39 12.16 -10.80
N ASP A 135 9.15 11.11 -11.09
CA ASP A 135 9.40 10.55 -12.41
C ASP A 135 8.57 9.27 -12.59
N ILE A 136 7.86 9.14 -13.72
CA ILE A 136 6.93 8.02 -13.94
C ILE A 136 7.64 6.68 -14.11
N LEU A 137 8.85 6.67 -14.68
CA LEU A 137 9.63 5.44 -14.81
C LEU A 137 10.23 5.03 -13.46
N LEU A 138 10.68 6.00 -12.67
CA LEU A 138 11.13 5.75 -11.30
C LEU A 138 10.01 5.20 -10.43
N PHE A 139 8.79 5.78 -10.54
CA PHE A 139 7.59 5.24 -9.93
C PHE A 139 7.36 3.78 -10.31
N TYR A 140 7.42 3.48 -11.62
CA TYR A 140 7.23 2.11 -12.12
C TYR A 140 8.25 1.13 -11.54
N ILE A 141 9.53 1.51 -11.52
CA ILE A 141 10.60 0.66 -10.97
C ILE A 141 10.31 0.31 -9.50
N PHE A 142 10.00 1.29 -8.67
CA PHE A 142 9.67 1.04 -7.27
C PHE A 142 8.36 0.27 -7.10
N PHE A 143 7.35 0.57 -7.91
CA PHE A 143 6.05 -0.12 -7.89
C PHE A 143 6.18 -1.62 -8.18
N GLU A 144 7.06 -2.00 -9.12
CA GLU A 144 7.37 -3.39 -9.44
C GLU A 144 8.31 -4.04 -8.42
N ALA A 145 9.30 -3.29 -7.95
CA ALA A 145 10.28 -3.81 -7.01
C ALA A 145 9.65 -4.31 -5.70
N VAL A 146 8.49 -3.80 -5.29
CA VAL A 146 7.70 -4.29 -4.15
C VAL A 146 7.31 -5.76 -4.30
N LEU A 147 7.14 -6.26 -5.53
CA LEU A 147 6.70 -7.64 -5.77
C LEU A 147 7.71 -8.67 -5.29
N ILE A 148 9.00 -8.37 -5.43
CA ILE A 148 10.09 -9.30 -5.11
C ILE A 148 10.10 -9.64 -3.61
N PRO A 149 10.23 -8.68 -2.67
CA PRO A 149 10.25 -9.00 -1.25
C PRO A 149 8.92 -9.59 -0.77
N MET A 150 7.77 -9.13 -1.29
CA MET A 150 6.48 -9.71 -0.92
C MET A 150 6.31 -11.14 -1.39
N TYR A 151 6.75 -11.46 -2.63
CA TYR A 151 6.77 -12.83 -3.13
C TYR A 151 7.61 -13.75 -2.23
N LEU A 152 8.79 -13.28 -1.80
CA LEU A 152 9.66 -14.02 -0.89
C LEU A 152 9.05 -14.17 0.51
N ILE A 153 8.47 -13.09 1.07
CA ILE A 153 7.84 -13.11 2.39
C ILE A 153 6.68 -14.11 2.42
N ILE A 154 5.81 -14.12 1.41
CA ILE A 154 4.70 -15.07 1.32
C ILE A 154 5.23 -16.49 1.04
N GLY A 155 6.14 -16.65 0.08
CA GLY A 155 6.59 -17.95 -0.41
C GLY A 155 7.49 -18.73 0.54
N ILE A 156 8.28 -18.04 1.40
CA ILE A 156 9.21 -18.68 2.34
C ILE A 156 8.58 -18.85 3.72
N TRP A 157 7.96 -17.79 4.28
CA TRP A 157 7.44 -17.77 5.65
C TRP A 157 5.92 -17.91 5.75
N GLY A 158 5.25 -18.15 4.63
CA GLY A 158 3.81 -18.36 4.58
C GLY A 158 3.36 -19.74 5.06
N GLY A 159 2.04 -19.95 5.04
CA GLY A 159 1.37 -21.18 5.43
C GLY A 159 1.50 -22.35 4.44
N ASP A 160 0.56 -23.27 4.49
CA ASP A 160 0.65 -24.55 3.74
C ASP A 160 0.62 -24.36 2.22
N ARG A 161 -0.23 -23.44 1.72
CA ARG A 161 -0.37 -23.15 0.28
C ARG A 161 0.43 -21.92 -0.17
N ARG A 162 1.47 -21.55 0.57
CA ARG A 162 2.30 -20.36 0.34
C ARG A 162 2.83 -20.23 -1.09
N ILE A 163 3.23 -21.34 -1.72
CA ILE A 163 3.76 -21.33 -3.10
C ILE A 163 2.68 -20.89 -4.08
N TYR A 164 1.48 -21.49 -3.99
CA TYR A 164 0.35 -21.08 -4.83
C TYR A 164 -0.02 -19.61 -4.62
N ALA A 165 -0.11 -19.17 -3.38
CA ALA A 165 -0.50 -17.80 -3.04
C ALA A 165 0.54 -16.76 -3.50
N SER A 166 1.84 -17.05 -3.33
CA SER A 166 2.92 -16.16 -3.77
C SER A 166 2.98 -16.05 -5.30
N PHE A 167 2.86 -17.17 -6.04
CA PHE A 167 2.79 -17.14 -7.50
C PHE A 167 1.53 -16.42 -8.01
N LYS A 168 0.36 -16.68 -7.41
CA LYS A 168 -0.87 -16.00 -7.78
C LYS A 168 -0.75 -14.49 -7.58
N PHE A 169 -0.27 -14.04 -6.42
CA PHE A 169 0.01 -12.65 -6.15
C PHE A 169 0.95 -12.04 -7.20
N PHE A 170 2.09 -12.67 -7.44
CA PHE A 170 3.11 -12.18 -8.35
C PHE A 170 2.58 -12.08 -9.80
N LEU A 171 1.99 -13.16 -10.32
CA LEU A 171 1.52 -13.19 -11.70
C LEU A 171 0.35 -12.22 -11.96
N TYR A 172 -0.61 -12.11 -11.02
CA TYR A 172 -1.71 -11.16 -11.16
C TYR A 172 -1.21 -9.72 -11.24
N THR A 173 -0.32 -9.36 -10.33
CA THR A 173 0.19 -7.98 -10.25
C THR A 173 1.13 -7.67 -11.41
N LEU A 174 2.03 -8.58 -11.77
CA LEU A 174 2.94 -8.40 -12.90
C LEU A 174 2.19 -8.26 -14.24
N LEU A 175 1.16 -9.09 -14.48
CA LEU A 175 0.40 -9.03 -15.73
C LEU A 175 -0.29 -7.66 -15.91
N GLY A 176 -0.85 -7.12 -14.83
CA GLY A 176 -1.44 -5.76 -14.87
C GLY A 176 -0.40 -4.68 -15.16
N SER A 177 0.74 -4.75 -14.50
CA SER A 177 1.76 -3.70 -14.56
C SER A 177 2.59 -3.69 -15.84
N VAL A 178 2.71 -4.79 -16.56
CA VAL A 178 3.33 -4.80 -17.90
C VAL A 178 2.57 -3.89 -18.88
N LEU A 179 1.24 -3.82 -18.79
CA LEU A 179 0.45 -2.89 -19.61
C LEU A 179 0.77 -1.42 -19.26
N MET A 180 0.97 -1.12 -17.98
CA MET A 180 1.41 0.22 -17.54
C MET A 180 2.79 0.57 -18.11
N LEU A 181 3.74 -0.38 -18.18
CA LEU A 181 5.05 -0.14 -18.80
C LEU A 181 4.91 0.23 -20.28
N ILE A 182 4.05 -0.46 -21.02
CA ILE A 182 3.78 -0.13 -22.42
C ILE A 182 3.24 1.30 -22.51
N ALA A 183 2.30 1.69 -21.63
CA ALA A 183 1.78 3.06 -21.60
C ALA A 183 2.88 4.09 -21.32
N ILE A 184 3.79 3.83 -20.40
CA ILE A 184 4.93 4.71 -20.08
C ILE A 184 5.83 4.90 -21.31
N VAL A 185 6.15 3.82 -22.04
CA VAL A 185 6.94 3.90 -23.26
C VAL A 185 6.24 4.75 -24.32
N VAL A 186 4.93 4.56 -24.51
CA VAL A 186 4.15 5.39 -25.47
C VAL A 186 4.14 6.86 -25.04
N ILE A 187 3.93 7.15 -23.75
CA ILE A 187 3.98 8.52 -23.21
C ILE A 187 5.34 9.16 -23.53
N TYR A 188 6.43 8.45 -23.25
CA TYR A 188 7.77 8.96 -23.54
C TYR A 188 7.99 9.26 -25.02
N GLN A 189 7.52 8.39 -25.93
CA GLN A 189 7.62 8.61 -27.37
C GLN A 189 6.83 9.84 -27.83
N LEU A 190 5.71 10.14 -27.18
CA LEU A 190 4.86 11.29 -27.53
C LEU A 190 5.35 12.62 -26.94
N THR A 191 5.94 12.59 -25.74
CA THR A 191 6.25 13.80 -24.96
C THR A 191 7.74 14.07 -24.76
N ASN A 192 8.58 13.05 -24.95
CA ASN A 192 10.00 13.04 -24.57
C ASN A 192 10.25 13.44 -23.11
N SER A 193 9.27 13.27 -22.24
CA SER A 193 9.35 13.56 -20.78
C SER A 193 8.89 12.38 -19.95
N MET A 194 9.53 12.21 -18.78
CA MET A 194 9.16 11.26 -17.72
C MET A 194 8.70 11.97 -16.44
N SER A 195 8.76 13.30 -16.40
CA SER A 195 8.34 14.09 -15.23
C SER A 195 6.84 14.07 -15.06
N ILE A 196 6.34 13.58 -13.91
CA ILE A 196 4.90 13.51 -13.60
C ILE A 196 4.29 14.92 -13.63
N ALA A 197 4.98 15.92 -13.11
CA ALA A 197 4.50 17.30 -13.09
C ALA A 197 4.32 17.87 -14.52
N GLU A 198 5.26 17.59 -15.43
CA GLU A 198 5.17 18.00 -16.83
C GLU A 198 4.06 17.24 -17.57
N LEU A 199 3.92 15.93 -17.29
CA LEU A 199 2.92 15.08 -17.93
C LEU A 199 1.50 15.46 -17.52
N GLN A 200 1.27 15.92 -16.29
CA GLN A 200 -0.03 16.44 -15.83
C GLN A 200 -0.44 17.73 -16.52
N GLY A 201 0.52 18.50 -17.05
CA GLY A 201 0.27 19.70 -17.86
C GLY A 201 0.12 19.43 -19.36
N ASN A 202 0.42 18.21 -19.83
CA ASN A 202 0.37 17.87 -21.26
C ASN A 202 -1.03 17.47 -21.73
N PHE A 203 -1.39 17.89 -22.92
CA PHE A 203 -2.66 17.57 -23.54
C PHE A 203 -2.50 16.37 -24.48
N PHE A 204 -2.99 15.20 -24.06
CA PHE A 204 -3.07 14.02 -24.93
C PHE A 204 -4.40 14.02 -25.70
N ALA A 205 -4.36 13.67 -26.98
CA ALA A 205 -5.59 13.49 -27.74
C ALA A 205 -6.50 12.43 -27.10
N ARG A 206 -7.82 12.66 -27.11
CA ARG A 206 -8.81 11.83 -26.38
C ARG A 206 -8.69 10.33 -26.68
N ASN A 207 -8.49 9.93 -27.92
CA ASN A 207 -8.30 8.54 -28.29
C ASN A 207 -7.03 7.94 -27.66
N VAL A 208 -5.95 8.71 -27.57
CA VAL A 208 -4.70 8.29 -26.90
C VAL A 208 -4.93 8.16 -25.40
N GLN A 209 -5.61 9.13 -24.77
CA GLN A 209 -5.97 9.05 -23.35
C GLN A 209 -6.74 7.77 -23.03
N LEU A 210 -7.71 7.35 -23.86
CA LEU A 210 -8.51 6.14 -23.61
C LEU A 210 -7.64 4.87 -23.55
N TYR A 211 -6.69 4.69 -24.48
CA TYR A 211 -5.82 3.51 -24.46
C TYR A 211 -4.80 3.55 -23.30
N LEU A 212 -4.19 4.70 -23.06
CA LEU A 212 -3.28 4.87 -21.93
C LEU A 212 -3.98 4.61 -20.61
N TRP A 213 -5.21 5.15 -20.46
CA TRP A 213 -6.02 4.96 -19.26
C TRP A 213 -6.33 3.49 -19.00
N LEU A 214 -6.73 2.73 -20.01
CA LEU A 214 -7.01 1.29 -19.87
C LEU A 214 -5.75 0.52 -19.44
N ALA A 215 -4.57 0.89 -19.93
CA ALA A 215 -3.32 0.26 -19.55
C ALA A 215 -2.95 0.57 -18.09
N PHE A 216 -3.12 1.82 -17.62
CA PHE A 216 -2.97 2.18 -16.22
C PHE A 216 -4.04 1.55 -15.34
N PHE A 217 -5.29 1.52 -15.81
CA PHE A 217 -6.41 0.90 -15.10
C PHE A 217 -6.14 -0.58 -14.82
N ALA A 218 -5.63 -1.34 -15.79
CA ALA A 218 -5.30 -2.75 -15.59
C ALA A 218 -4.31 -2.96 -14.44
N SER A 219 -3.29 -2.10 -14.34
CA SER A 219 -2.32 -2.16 -13.25
C SER A 219 -2.93 -1.81 -11.89
N PHE A 220 -3.63 -0.67 -11.82
CA PHE A 220 -4.14 -0.16 -10.55
C PHE A 220 -5.36 -0.94 -10.06
N ALA A 221 -6.23 -1.42 -10.95
CA ALA A 221 -7.38 -2.26 -10.61
C ALA A 221 -6.97 -3.60 -10.00
N VAL A 222 -5.88 -4.19 -10.48
CA VAL A 222 -5.31 -5.41 -9.85
C VAL A 222 -4.74 -5.07 -8.48
N LYS A 223 -4.01 -3.95 -8.35
CA LYS A 223 -3.30 -3.60 -7.11
C LYS A 223 -4.26 -3.16 -5.98
N ILE A 224 -5.31 -2.39 -6.30
CA ILE A 224 -6.34 -1.93 -5.35
C ILE A 224 -7.39 -2.98 -5.00
N PRO A 225 -7.27 -4.18 -5.41
CA PRO A 225 -8.05 -5.35 -5.75
C PRO A 225 -9.52 -5.03 -6.13
N MET A 226 -9.70 -4.33 -7.25
CA MET A 226 -11.03 -4.06 -7.79
C MET A 226 -11.72 -5.35 -8.25
N TRP A 227 -13.02 -5.49 -8.03
CA TRP A 227 -13.78 -6.57 -8.65
C TRP A 227 -13.77 -6.44 -10.18
N PRO A 228 -13.53 -7.52 -10.96
CA PRO A 228 -13.36 -8.95 -10.58
C PRO A 228 -11.89 -9.37 -10.32
N PHE A 229 -10.92 -8.46 -10.36
CA PHE A 229 -9.47 -8.74 -10.27
C PHE A 229 -8.95 -8.93 -8.83
N HIS A 230 -9.82 -9.09 -7.85
CA HIS A 230 -9.50 -9.10 -6.41
C HIS A 230 -9.08 -10.46 -5.84
N THR A 231 -9.27 -11.57 -6.58
CA THR A 231 -9.19 -12.94 -6.01
C THR A 231 -7.81 -13.35 -5.52
N TRP A 232 -6.76 -12.65 -5.89
CA TRP A 232 -5.41 -12.90 -5.39
C TRP A 232 -5.24 -12.46 -3.93
N LEU A 233 -5.97 -11.42 -3.51
CA LEU A 233 -5.77 -10.78 -2.21
C LEU A 233 -6.15 -11.70 -1.03
N PRO A 234 -7.32 -12.34 -0.98
CA PRO A 234 -7.66 -13.26 0.11
C PRO A 234 -6.68 -14.44 0.21
N ASP A 235 -6.24 -15.00 -0.91
CA ASP A 235 -5.27 -16.09 -0.92
C ASP A 235 -3.91 -15.64 -0.38
N ALA A 236 -3.43 -14.47 -0.81
CA ALA A 236 -2.19 -13.89 -0.31
C ALA A 236 -2.25 -13.61 1.19
N HIS A 237 -3.34 -13.00 1.70
CA HIS A 237 -3.49 -12.70 3.13
C HIS A 237 -3.56 -13.94 4.02
N VAL A 238 -4.28 -14.97 3.57
CA VAL A 238 -4.42 -16.21 4.34
C VAL A 238 -3.08 -16.90 4.53
N GLU A 239 -2.27 -16.92 3.49
CA GLU A 239 -0.99 -17.62 3.52
C GLU A 239 0.16 -16.76 4.06
N ALA A 240 0.12 -15.43 3.87
CA ALA A 240 1.17 -14.55 4.36
C ALA A 240 1.37 -14.65 5.88
N PRO A 241 2.63 -14.53 6.39
CA PRO A 241 2.86 -14.30 7.81
C PRO A 241 2.15 -13.01 8.26
N THR A 242 1.87 -12.87 9.56
CA THR A 242 1.09 -11.75 10.11
C THR A 242 1.59 -10.38 9.62
N ALA A 243 2.88 -10.11 9.73
CA ALA A 243 3.47 -8.85 9.27
C ALA A 243 3.37 -8.66 7.74
N GLY A 244 3.45 -9.74 6.95
CA GLY A 244 3.19 -9.70 5.51
C GLY A 244 1.75 -9.25 5.21
N SER A 245 0.77 -9.77 5.96
CA SER A 245 -0.64 -9.34 5.83
C SER A 245 -0.83 -7.88 6.24
N VAL A 246 -0.12 -7.40 7.26
CA VAL A 246 -0.17 -5.98 7.69
C VAL A 246 0.30 -5.07 6.55
N ILE A 247 1.43 -5.35 5.92
CA ILE A 247 1.94 -4.52 4.81
C ILE A 247 1.07 -4.64 3.56
N LEU A 248 0.57 -5.84 3.22
CA LEU A 248 -0.36 -6.03 2.11
C LEU A 248 -1.60 -5.13 2.29
N ALA A 249 -2.28 -5.23 3.42
CA ALA A 249 -3.47 -4.44 3.70
C ALA A 249 -3.16 -2.96 3.98
N GLY A 250 -2.07 -2.69 4.70
CA GLY A 250 -1.72 -1.35 5.16
C GLY A 250 -1.23 -0.43 4.05
N VAL A 251 -0.37 -0.91 3.17
CA VAL A 251 0.35 -0.08 2.19
C VAL A 251 0.09 -0.49 0.75
N LEU A 252 0.22 -1.78 0.40
CA LEU A 252 0.22 -2.22 -1.01
C LEU A 252 -1.08 -1.88 -1.75
N LEU A 253 -2.22 -2.00 -1.09
CA LEU A 253 -3.52 -1.66 -1.69
C LEU A 253 -3.59 -0.17 -2.05
N LYS A 254 -2.99 0.70 -1.22
CA LYS A 254 -2.97 2.15 -1.42
C LYS A 254 -2.14 2.59 -2.62
N MET A 255 -1.18 1.78 -3.03
CA MET A 255 -0.41 2.04 -4.25
C MET A 255 -1.31 2.13 -5.49
N GLY A 256 -2.36 1.28 -5.57
CA GLY A 256 -3.35 1.34 -6.65
C GLY A 256 -4.22 2.59 -6.59
N GLY A 257 -4.72 2.95 -5.39
CA GLY A 257 -5.49 4.18 -5.19
C GLY A 257 -4.67 5.44 -5.47
N TYR A 258 -3.44 5.49 -4.98
CA TYR A 258 -2.48 6.55 -5.29
C TYR A 258 -2.24 6.66 -6.81
N GLY A 259 -2.08 5.53 -7.50
CA GLY A 259 -1.92 5.48 -8.95
C GLY A 259 -3.13 6.06 -9.69
N PHE A 260 -4.35 5.74 -9.30
CA PHE A 260 -5.55 6.33 -9.89
C PHE A 260 -5.60 7.84 -9.71
N ILE A 261 -5.29 8.35 -8.51
CA ILE A 261 -5.28 9.80 -8.25
C ILE A 261 -4.19 10.47 -9.10
N ARG A 262 -2.99 9.93 -9.07
CA ARG A 262 -1.80 10.57 -9.64
C ARG A 262 -1.75 10.53 -11.17
N PHE A 263 -2.13 9.41 -11.76
CA PHE A 263 -1.99 9.16 -13.20
C PHE A 263 -3.33 9.18 -13.93
N SER A 264 -4.34 8.45 -13.46
CA SER A 264 -5.62 8.41 -14.17
C SER A 264 -6.33 9.75 -14.11
N LEU A 265 -6.52 10.34 -12.93
CA LEU A 265 -7.14 11.66 -12.81
C LEU A 265 -6.19 12.79 -13.22
N GLY A 266 -4.93 12.72 -12.76
CA GLY A 266 -3.98 13.83 -12.94
C GLY A 266 -3.47 14.01 -14.36
N MET A 267 -3.34 12.93 -15.15
CA MET A 267 -2.76 12.97 -16.49
C MET A 267 -3.78 12.71 -17.61
N LEU A 268 -4.86 11.97 -17.32
CA LEU A 268 -5.82 11.48 -18.32
C LEU A 268 -7.26 11.82 -17.91
N PRO A 269 -7.59 13.11 -17.69
CA PRO A 269 -8.87 13.52 -17.11
C PRO A 269 -10.08 13.18 -18.00
N GLU A 270 -10.00 13.38 -19.33
CA GLU A 270 -11.10 13.07 -20.25
C GLU A 270 -11.42 11.56 -20.29
N ALA A 271 -10.40 10.72 -20.27
CA ALA A 271 -10.57 9.26 -20.21
C ALA A 271 -11.10 8.84 -18.83
N SER A 272 -10.66 9.48 -17.76
CA SER A 272 -11.16 9.22 -16.40
C SER A 272 -12.65 9.54 -16.28
N GLU A 273 -13.12 10.66 -16.84
CA GLU A 273 -14.53 11.01 -16.91
C GLU A 273 -15.33 10.00 -17.75
N TYR A 274 -14.81 9.61 -18.92
CA TYR A 274 -15.45 8.63 -19.79
C TYR A 274 -15.62 7.26 -19.12
N PHE A 275 -14.60 6.78 -18.39
CA PHE A 275 -14.64 5.48 -17.72
C PHE A 275 -15.17 5.52 -16.28
N ALA A 276 -15.47 6.69 -15.71
CA ALA A 276 -15.98 6.81 -14.34
C ALA A 276 -17.24 5.96 -14.09
N PRO A 277 -18.26 5.90 -14.98
CA PRO A 277 -19.41 5.02 -14.76
C PRO A 277 -19.05 3.54 -14.68
N MET A 278 -18.07 3.07 -15.48
CA MET A 278 -17.56 1.70 -15.42
C MET A 278 -16.89 1.44 -14.07
N VAL A 279 -15.99 2.32 -13.63
CA VAL A 279 -15.29 2.17 -12.35
C VAL A 279 -16.28 2.18 -11.18
N MET A 280 -17.25 3.10 -11.19
CA MET A 280 -18.29 3.15 -10.15
C MET A 280 -19.10 1.87 -10.09
N THR A 281 -19.51 1.33 -11.25
CA THR A 281 -20.27 0.08 -11.30
C THR A 281 -19.45 -1.08 -10.70
N LEU A 282 -18.18 -1.25 -11.12
CA LEU A 282 -17.30 -2.29 -10.58
C LEU A 282 -17.06 -2.11 -9.07
N SER A 283 -16.95 -0.87 -8.62
CA SER A 283 -16.76 -0.53 -7.21
C SER A 283 -17.99 -0.84 -6.36
N ILE A 284 -19.19 -0.51 -6.84
CA ILE A 284 -20.46 -0.86 -6.16
C ILE A 284 -20.60 -2.38 -6.05
N ILE A 285 -20.31 -3.11 -7.14
CA ILE A 285 -20.29 -4.58 -7.11
C ILE A 285 -19.26 -5.08 -6.07
N ALA A 286 -18.06 -4.49 -6.04
CA ALA A 286 -17.05 -4.84 -5.05
C ALA A 286 -17.58 -4.65 -3.62
N VAL A 287 -18.16 -3.48 -3.30
CA VAL A 287 -18.70 -3.19 -1.96
C VAL A 287 -19.77 -4.21 -1.56
N ILE A 288 -20.78 -4.43 -2.40
CA ILE A 288 -21.91 -5.31 -2.05
C ILE A 288 -21.46 -6.79 -2.05
N TYR A 289 -20.88 -7.25 -3.14
CA TYR A 289 -20.53 -8.66 -3.31
C TYR A 289 -19.49 -9.11 -2.29
N THR A 290 -18.40 -8.35 -2.12
CA THR A 290 -17.33 -8.81 -1.23
C THR A 290 -17.68 -8.67 0.26
N SER A 291 -18.59 -7.75 0.64
CA SER A 291 -19.16 -7.71 1.99
C SER A 291 -19.99 -8.96 2.29
N LEU A 292 -20.84 -9.40 1.35
CA LEU A 292 -21.60 -10.65 1.49
C LEU A 292 -20.67 -11.87 1.53
N VAL A 293 -19.61 -11.88 0.73
CA VAL A 293 -18.60 -12.94 0.77
C VAL A 293 -17.85 -12.94 2.12
N ALA A 294 -17.50 -11.75 2.64
CA ALA A 294 -16.86 -11.62 3.95
C ALA A 294 -17.74 -12.20 5.07
N LEU A 295 -19.05 -11.89 5.04
CA LEU A 295 -20.02 -12.41 6.02
C LEU A 295 -20.12 -13.94 6.04
N ALA A 296 -19.91 -14.58 4.89
CA ALA A 296 -19.97 -16.03 4.74
C ALA A 296 -18.67 -16.78 5.10
N GLN A 297 -17.60 -16.05 5.48
CA GLN A 297 -16.31 -16.69 5.77
C GLN A 297 -16.27 -17.32 7.15
N THR A 298 -15.66 -18.50 7.24
CA THR A 298 -15.33 -19.18 8.49
C THR A 298 -13.88 -18.92 8.94
N ASP A 299 -13.03 -18.45 8.05
CA ASP A 299 -11.63 -18.07 8.30
C ASP A 299 -11.53 -16.57 8.60
N ILE A 300 -11.06 -16.21 9.80
CA ILE A 300 -10.98 -14.82 10.26
C ILE A 300 -10.05 -13.95 9.38
N LYS A 301 -8.95 -14.50 8.84
CA LYS A 301 -8.08 -13.78 7.90
C LYS A 301 -8.78 -13.51 6.56
N LYS A 302 -9.58 -14.48 6.06
CA LYS A 302 -10.38 -14.28 4.84
C LYS A 302 -11.43 -13.21 5.03
N LEU A 303 -12.12 -13.23 6.19
CA LEU A 303 -13.12 -12.22 6.51
C LEU A 303 -12.52 -10.80 6.41
N ILE A 304 -11.39 -10.55 7.07
CA ILE A 304 -10.70 -9.25 7.04
C ILE A 304 -10.20 -8.92 5.63
N ALA A 305 -9.71 -9.90 4.88
CA ALA A 305 -9.24 -9.68 3.51
C ALA A 305 -10.38 -9.27 2.56
N TYR A 306 -11.55 -9.92 2.64
CA TYR A 306 -12.71 -9.54 1.82
C TYR A 306 -13.32 -8.20 2.24
N SER A 307 -13.33 -7.88 3.55
CA SER A 307 -13.74 -6.55 4.00
C SER A 307 -12.82 -5.45 3.44
N SER A 308 -11.52 -5.73 3.31
CA SER A 308 -10.58 -4.80 2.68
C SER A 308 -10.92 -4.51 1.22
N VAL A 309 -11.38 -5.51 0.45
CA VAL A 309 -11.83 -5.31 -0.95
C VAL A 309 -13.06 -4.38 -0.97
N ALA A 310 -14.01 -4.55 -0.06
CA ALA A 310 -15.19 -3.68 0.05
C ALA A 310 -14.80 -2.23 0.38
N HIS A 311 -13.93 -2.01 1.37
CA HIS A 311 -13.44 -0.67 1.74
C HIS A 311 -12.67 0.00 0.59
N MET A 312 -11.86 -0.75 -0.15
CA MET A 312 -11.18 -0.20 -1.32
C MET A 312 -12.14 0.09 -2.48
N GLY A 313 -13.28 -0.61 -2.55
CA GLY A 313 -14.39 -0.24 -3.44
C GLY A 313 -14.98 1.14 -3.13
N LEU A 314 -15.14 1.50 -1.84
CA LEU A 314 -15.52 2.87 -1.45
C LEU A 314 -14.44 3.88 -1.82
N VAL A 315 -13.16 3.55 -1.63
CA VAL A 315 -12.05 4.42 -2.04
C VAL A 315 -12.11 4.73 -3.54
N THR A 316 -12.33 3.73 -4.39
CA THR A 316 -12.42 3.94 -5.85
C THR A 316 -13.65 4.76 -6.25
N ILE A 317 -14.80 4.60 -5.58
CA ILE A 317 -15.94 5.51 -5.74
C ILE A 317 -15.51 6.94 -5.42
N GLY A 318 -14.90 7.16 -4.24
CA GLY A 318 -14.46 8.50 -3.82
C GLY A 318 -13.48 9.17 -4.78
N ILE A 319 -12.58 8.39 -5.39
CA ILE A 319 -11.63 8.90 -6.40
C ILE A 319 -12.36 9.35 -7.67
N PHE A 320 -13.29 8.55 -8.20
CA PHE A 320 -13.92 8.77 -9.52
C PHE A 320 -15.20 9.61 -9.50
N VAL A 321 -15.69 10.06 -8.33
CA VAL A 321 -16.70 11.12 -8.27
C VAL A 321 -16.13 12.52 -8.55
N VAL A 322 -14.82 12.66 -8.64
CA VAL A 322 -14.08 13.86 -9.07
C VAL A 322 -14.58 15.15 -8.38
N ASN A 323 -14.85 15.08 -7.09
CA ASN A 323 -15.14 16.25 -6.25
C ASN A 323 -14.31 16.22 -4.97
N SER A 324 -14.17 17.36 -4.28
CA SER A 324 -13.31 17.49 -3.09
C SER A 324 -13.70 16.52 -1.99
N GLN A 325 -15.00 16.38 -1.69
CA GLN A 325 -15.48 15.48 -0.63
C GLN A 325 -15.14 14.01 -0.93
N GLY A 326 -15.35 13.57 -2.17
CA GLY A 326 -15.03 12.21 -2.60
C GLY A 326 -13.52 11.93 -2.50
N LEU A 327 -12.69 12.84 -3.01
CA LEU A 327 -11.24 12.68 -3.01
C LEU A 327 -10.65 12.72 -1.59
N GLU A 328 -11.08 13.69 -0.77
CA GLU A 328 -10.68 13.78 0.65
C GLU A 328 -11.13 12.54 1.43
N GLY A 329 -12.37 12.09 1.20
CA GLY A 329 -12.89 10.87 1.79
C GLY A 329 -12.09 9.64 1.39
N ALA A 330 -11.72 9.51 0.11
CA ALA A 330 -10.88 8.41 -0.38
C ALA A 330 -9.49 8.42 0.27
N MET A 331 -8.86 9.60 0.40
CA MET A 331 -7.55 9.75 1.05
C MET A 331 -7.61 9.36 2.54
N ILE A 332 -8.58 9.88 3.28
CA ILE A 332 -8.77 9.55 4.70
C ILE A 332 -9.07 8.06 4.85
N GLN A 333 -9.91 7.48 3.98
CA GLN A 333 -10.24 6.06 4.02
C GLN A 333 -9.01 5.18 3.74
N MET A 334 -8.14 5.56 2.81
CA MET A 334 -6.90 4.83 2.57
C MET A 334 -6.00 4.81 3.82
N ILE A 335 -5.82 5.94 4.49
CA ILE A 335 -4.98 6.04 5.69
C ILE A 335 -5.63 5.27 6.85
N SER A 336 -6.92 5.52 7.12
CA SER A 336 -7.70 4.85 8.15
C SER A 336 -7.70 3.33 7.98
N HIS A 337 -8.03 2.85 6.77
CA HIS A 337 -7.99 1.43 6.45
C HIS A 337 -6.58 0.85 6.63
N GLY A 338 -5.53 1.60 6.31
CA GLY A 338 -4.14 1.16 6.52
C GLY A 338 -3.84 0.83 7.97
N VAL A 339 -4.23 1.72 8.88
CA VAL A 339 -4.03 1.53 10.33
C VAL A 339 -4.98 0.47 10.88
N VAL A 340 -6.28 0.57 10.59
CA VAL A 340 -7.31 -0.29 11.16
C VAL A 340 -7.17 -1.74 10.69
N SER A 341 -7.02 -1.98 9.39
CA SER A 341 -6.86 -3.35 8.88
C SER A 341 -5.51 -3.95 9.28
N GLY A 342 -4.45 -3.14 9.29
CA GLY A 342 -3.14 -3.56 9.82
C GLY A 342 -3.25 -4.03 11.28
N ALA A 343 -3.92 -3.25 12.13
CA ALA A 343 -4.14 -3.61 13.52
C ALA A 343 -5.02 -4.85 13.68
N LEU A 344 -6.07 -5.02 12.87
CA LEU A 344 -6.89 -6.23 12.87
C LEU A 344 -6.06 -7.47 12.51
N PHE A 345 -5.19 -7.39 11.50
CA PHE A 345 -4.29 -8.51 11.19
C PHE A 345 -3.28 -8.79 12.31
N LEU A 346 -2.76 -7.76 13.00
CA LEU A 346 -1.92 -7.94 14.18
C LEU A 346 -2.69 -8.65 15.30
N CYS A 347 -3.92 -8.25 15.58
CA CYS A 347 -4.78 -8.91 16.55
C CYS A 347 -5.02 -10.39 16.20
N VAL A 348 -5.31 -10.69 14.92
CA VAL A 348 -5.44 -12.07 14.46
C VAL A 348 -4.14 -12.85 14.65
N GLY A 349 -2.99 -12.22 14.37
CA GLY A 349 -1.67 -12.82 14.61
C GLY A 349 -1.48 -13.25 16.07
N VAL A 350 -1.87 -12.40 17.03
CA VAL A 350 -1.77 -12.68 18.47
C VAL A 350 -2.51 -13.97 18.89
N ILE A 351 -3.70 -14.21 18.37
CA ILE A 351 -4.45 -15.44 18.67
C ILE A 351 -3.96 -16.63 17.85
N TYR A 352 -3.62 -16.41 16.58
CA TYR A 352 -3.14 -17.46 15.69
C TYR A 352 -1.81 -18.06 16.16
N ASP A 353 -0.86 -17.25 16.61
CA ASP A 353 0.44 -17.72 17.12
C ASP A 353 0.30 -18.61 18.37
N ARG A 354 -0.81 -18.49 19.11
CA ARG A 354 -1.11 -19.30 20.30
C ARG A 354 -1.90 -20.56 19.99
N MET A 355 -2.89 -20.46 19.09
CA MET A 355 -3.89 -21.51 18.89
C MET A 355 -3.74 -22.26 17.57
N HIS A 356 -2.94 -21.73 16.63
CA HIS A 356 -2.67 -22.29 15.31
C HIS A 356 -3.93 -22.64 14.49
N THR A 357 -5.05 -21.95 14.72
CA THR A 357 -6.28 -22.07 13.95
C THR A 357 -6.79 -20.70 13.53
N ARG A 358 -7.53 -20.64 12.43
CA ARG A 358 -8.17 -19.42 11.89
C ARG A 358 -9.69 -19.53 11.89
N ASP A 359 -10.22 -20.67 12.34
CA ASP A 359 -11.67 -20.90 12.39
C ASP A 359 -12.32 -20.02 13.44
N ILE A 360 -13.26 -19.16 13.01
CA ILE A 360 -13.96 -18.21 13.86
C ILE A 360 -14.75 -18.96 14.95
N ASN A 361 -15.33 -20.11 14.64
CA ASN A 361 -16.13 -20.91 15.58
C ASN A 361 -15.31 -21.47 16.74
N PHE A 362 -13.98 -21.56 16.58
CA PHE A 362 -13.08 -22.02 17.63
C PHE A 362 -12.92 -20.97 18.75
N TYR A 363 -13.10 -19.69 18.42
CA TYR A 363 -12.84 -18.59 19.33
C TYR A 363 -14.10 -18.14 20.06
N GLY A 364 -14.39 -18.78 21.22
CA GLY A 364 -15.47 -18.38 22.13
C GLY A 364 -14.94 -17.77 23.44
N GLY A 365 -15.61 -16.74 23.94
CA GLY A 365 -15.36 -16.20 25.27
C GLY A 365 -14.00 -15.58 25.53
N LEU A 366 -13.30 -15.09 24.46
CA LEU A 366 -11.99 -14.48 24.57
C LEU A 366 -11.94 -13.27 25.53
N VAL A 367 -13.06 -12.54 25.67
CA VAL A 367 -13.16 -11.39 26.57
C VAL A 367 -12.90 -11.81 28.04
N ASN A 368 -13.30 -13.02 28.44
CA ASN A 368 -13.10 -13.52 29.82
C ASN A 368 -11.64 -13.95 30.08
N ARG A 369 -10.92 -14.33 29.04
CA ARG A 369 -9.52 -14.80 29.12
C ARG A 369 -8.49 -13.71 28.82
N MET A 370 -8.82 -12.84 27.89
CA MET A 370 -7.93 -11.79 27.34
C MET A 370 -8.69 -10.46 27.20
N PRO A 371 -9.12 -9.82 28.33
CA PRO A 371 -10.00 -8.63 28.27
C PRO A 371 -9.34 -7.45 27.53
N ILE A 372 -8.06 -7.16 27.74
CA ILE A 372 -7.34 -6.08 27.05
C ILE A 372 -7.30 -6.34 25.56
N TYR A 373 -6.98 -7.56 25.14
CA TYR A 373 -6.99 -7.97 23.75
C TYR A 373 -8.38 -7.76 23.11
N ALA A 374 -9.42 -8.24 23.78
CA ALA A 374 -10.80 -8.10 23.31
C ALA A 374 -11.23 -6.64 23.17
N THR A 375 -10.81 -5.75 24.08
CA THR A 375 -11.07 -4.32 24.00
C THR A 375 -10.36 -3.70 22.80
N VAL A 376 -9.07 -3.99 22.59
CA VAL A 376 -8.30 -3.49 21.46
C VAL A 376 -8.89 -3.99 20.12
N PHE A 377 -9.20 -5.29 20.05
CA PHE A 377 -9.84 -5.86 18.86
C PHE A 377 -11.19 -5.19 18.55
N MET A 378 -12.02 -4.96 19.60
CA MET A 378 -13.30 -4.28 19.47
C MET A 378 -13.16 -2.85 18.94
N ILE A 379 -12.18 -2.08 19.41
CA ILE A 379 -11.91 -0.70 18.94
C ILE A 379 -11.61 -0.72 17.44
N PHE A 380 -10.71 -1.59 16.97
CA PHE A 380 -10.37 -1.66 15.56
C PHE A 380 -11.51 -2.25 14.71
N MET A 381 -12.27 -3.19 15.22
CA MET A 381 -13.45 -3.71 14.55
C MET A 381 -14.51 -2.61 14.36
N LEU A 382 -14.79 -1.82 15.38
CA LEU A 382 -15.71 -0.67 15.29
C LEU A 382 -15.16 0.40 14.32
N GLY A 383 -13.85 0.61 14.28
CA GLY A 383 -13.20 1.44 13.29
C GLY A 383 -13.36 0.94 11.86
N SER A 384 -13.33 -0.38 11.65
CA SER A 384 -13.56 -1.01 10.35
C SER A 384 -15.03 -0.94 9.92
N VAL A 385 -15.96 -1.04 10.85
CA VAL A 385 -17.42 -0.93 10.57
C VAL A 385 -17.84 0.53 10.29
N GLY A 386 -16.96 1.50 10.54
CA GLY A 386 -17.28 2.91 10.33
C GLY A 386 -18.20 3.48 11.40
N LEU A 387 -18.01 3.10 12.68
CA LEU A 387 -18.78 3.68 13.78
C LEU A 387 -18.50 5.20 13.88
N PRO A 388 -19.54 6.08 13.99
CA PRO A 388 -19.33 7.49 14.28
C PRO A 388 -18.40 7.74 15.47
N GLY A 389 -17.38 8.59 15.28
CA GLY A 389 -16.30 8.81 16.26
C GLY A 389 -15.03 8.02 15.95
N THR A 390 -15.02 7.17 14.93
CA THR A 390 -13.82 6.50 14.42
C THR A 390 -13.33 7.09 13.11
N SER A 391 -12.08 6.83 12.74
CA SER A 391 -11.48 7.33 11.50
C SER A 391 -12.13 6.74 10.23
N GLY A 392 -12.60 5.49 10.27
CA GLY A 392 -13.29 4.84 9.17
C GLY A 392 -14.58 5.56 8.79
N PHE A 393 -15.35 5.99 9.78
CA PHE A 393 -16.59 6.75 9.54
C PHE A 393 -16.34 8.03 8.72
N ILE A 394 -15.31 8.78 9.04
CA ILE A 394 -15.03 10.06 8.36
C ILE A 394 -14.77 9.83 6.87
N GLY A 395 -13.93 8.85 6.54
CA GLY A 395 -13.60 8.53 5.14
C GLY A 395 -14.82 8.05 4.36
N GLU A 396 -15.55 7.08 4.88
CA GLU A 396 -16.73 6.50 4.22
C GLU A 396 -17.86 7.50 4.07
N PHE A 397 -18.14 8.29 5.13
CA PHE A 397 -19.16 9.32 5.09
C PHE A 397 -18.88 10.40 4.02
N LEU A 398 -17.63 10.86 3.94
CA LEU A 398 -17.23 11.84 2.92
C LEU A 398 -17.34 11.26 1.51
N VAL A 399 -16.98 10.00 1.30
CA VAL A 399 -17.16 9.33 0.01
C VAL A 399 -18.65 9.27 -0.37
N ILE A 400 -19.52 8.89 0.55
CA ILE A 400 -20.97 8.82 0.32
C ILE A 400 -21.54 10.21 -0.02
N VAL A 401 -21.15 11.25 0.73
CA VAL A 401 -21.55 12.62 0.44
C VAL A 401 -21.05 13.09 -0.93
N GLY A 402 -19.81 12.75 -1.27
CA GLY A 402 -19.24 13.03 -2.59
C GLY A 402 -20.02 12.33 -3.72
N ALA A 403 -20.34 11.04 -3.54
CA ALA A 403 -21.12 10.27 -4.49
C ALA A 403 -22.54 10.82 -4.66
N PHE A 404 -23.20 11.23 -3.58
CA PHE A 404 -24.54 11.85 -3.63
C PHE A 404 -24.55 13.18 -4.40
N LYS A 405 -23.49 13.95 -4.34
CA LYS A 405 -23.35 15.20 -5.11
C LYS A 405 -23.05 14.99 -6.60
N TYR A 406 -22.54 13.81 -6.94
CA TYR A 406 -22.23 13.45 -8.33
C TYR A 406 -23.50 13.05 -9.12
N SER A 407 -24.49 12.45 -8.46
CA SER A 407 -25.76 12.03 -9.06
C SER A 407 -26.74 13.20 -9.10
#